data_376180c070b03f4406d9e85d690742b5
#
_entry.id   376180c070b03f4406d9e85d690742b5
#
_cell.length_a   1.000
_cell.length_b   1.000
_cell.length_c   1.000
_cell.angle_alpha   90.00
_cell.angle_beta   90.00
_cell.angle_gamma   90.00
#
_symmetry.space_group_name_H-M   'P 1'
#
loop_
_entity.id
_entity.type
_entity.pdbx_description
1 polymer ?
#
loop_
_entity_poly.entity_id
_entity_poly.type
_entity_poly.pdbx_seq_one_letter_code
_entity_poly.pdbx_strand_id
1 'polypeptide(L)'
;ETLEMAFNFTEFFRVWTGDPARDFRPLPAGAQVGDFVHEADVRSFLDLISSENPESNYPYSTPEYREMFRHTLWMVPGVKEASALSRLLKDHPVFGAYKVANVAGDGDAEMPYDNALTLVKQVIKANRYTITISCGKLTTGVTVPEWTAVMMLTGSASTAASGYMQTIFRVQSAGVLDGKQKECCYVFDFAPDRALNVISEVNRITKRGRSNEEQNRAALGEFLNFCPVIAVDGTQMTAYSVSRMMRQIKRLTVDRAIKSGFDDESVYKQDTGIVMDEDDVQLFHTLSDKLSEQKAAKKETKVHINHQGLTGEEYEKADKISNKPKRERTKEDDDLLKKLQEQKKEREKVIRLLRNVSIRLPLLIYGAKVDLTESIKMADFITLVDEESWQEFMPKTVDKPLFRKLLKYYDEDVVSGAGLRIRRMAKAADELPPTERVKRIAEIFSHFRNPDKETVLTPWRVVNLHLSSMVGGYCFLNEQFDPQEVLEEPRLVDQGQVTEDIFLNPEARILEMNSKS
;
A
#
# COMPACT_ATOMS: atom_id res chain seq x y z
N GLU A 1 -10.93 -3.85 15.90
CA GLU A 1 -10.73 -2.57 15.17
C GLU A 1 -9.30 -2.17 15.39
N THR A 2 -8.57 -2.26 14.66
CA THR A 2 -7.90 -2.33 13.44
C THR A 2 -6.56 -1.67 13.55
N LEU A 3 -5.65 -2.41 14.12
CA LEU A 3 -4.25 -2.38 13.70
C LEU A 3 -4.09 -2.42 12.15
N GLU A 4 -5.18 -2.25 11.42
CA GLU A 4 -5.29 -2.38 9.97
C GLU A 4 -5.13 -1.08 9.21
N MET A 5 -5.16 0.05 9.88
CA MET A 5 -4.72 1.30 9.27
C MET A 5 -3.21 1.36 9.42
N ALA A 6 -2.53 1.05 8.33
CA ALA A 6 -1.09 1.16 8.25
C ALA A 6 -0.64 2.48 8.87
N PHE A 7 0.20 2.41 9.89
CA PHE A 7 0.74 3.58 10.56
C PHE A 7 1.39 4.49 9.52
N ASN A 8 0.87 5.68 9.37
CA ASN A 8 1.32 6.62 8.35
C ASN A 8 2.43 7.53 8.92
N PHE A 9 3.66 7.13 8.69
CA PHE A 9 4.82 7.93 9.14
C PHE A 9 4.89 9.32 8.55
N THR A 10 4.39 9.54 7.34
CA THR A 10 4.36 10.87 6.74
C THR A 10 3.43 11.80 7.53
N GLU A 11 2.28 11.29 7.98
CA GLU A 11 1.39 12.06 8.85
C GLU A 11 1.93 12.17 10.27
N PHE A 12 2.46 11.09 10.84
CA PHE A 12 3.00 11.08 12.20
C PHE A 12 4.14 12.10 12.39
N PHE A 13 5.05 12.18 11.43
CA PHE A 13 6.16 13.13 11.42
C PHE A 13 5.85 14.44 10.67
N ARG A 14 4.59 14.70 10.32
CA ARG A 14 4.21 15.92 9.61
C ARG A 14 4.60 17.16 10.42
N VAL A 15 5.19 18.14 9.73
CA VAL A 15 5.58 19.43 10.32
C VAL A 15 4.65 20.54 9.85
N TRP A 16 4.50 21.57 10.68
CA TRP A 16 3.77 22.76 10.32
C TRP A 16 4.45 23.49 9.18
N THR A 17 3.69 23.78 8.12
CA THR A 17 4.19 24.49 6.93
C THR A 17 3.92 25.99 6.98
N GLY A 18 2.98 26.43 7.80
CA GLY A 18 2.47 27.79 7.85
C GLY A 18 1.48 28.11 6.71
N ASP A 19 1.17 27.14 5.85
CA ASP A 19 0.19 27.26 4.78
C ASP A 19 -1.13 26.59 5.23
N PRO A 20 -2.20 27.37 5.48
CA PRO A 20 -3.49 26.82 5.93
C PRO A 20 -4.07 25.76 4.99
N ALA A 21 -3.78 25.82 3.68
CA ALA A 21 -4.25 24.85 2.72
C ALA A 21 -3.58 23.48 2.88
N ARG A 22 -2.35 23.45 3.39
CA ARG A 22 -1.58 22.23 3.66
C ARG A 22 -1.74 21.75 5.09
N ASP A 23 -1.86 22.66 6.03
CA ASP A 23 -1.94 22.36 7.46
C ASP A 23 -3.36 21.98 7.90
N PHE A 24 -4.39 22.27 7.09
CA PHE A 24 -5.82 22.04 7.33
C PHE A 24 -6.38 22.76 8.57
N ARG A 25 -5.55 23.46 9.32
CA ARG A 25 -5.89 24.24 10.51
C ARG A 25 -4.82 25.30 10.73
N PRO A 26 -5.15 26.42 11.42
CA PRO A 26 -4.17 27.44 11.76
C PRO A 26 -3.10 26.91 12.70
N LEU A 27 -1.92 27.51 12.64
CA LEU A 27 -0.81 27.22 13.52
C LEU A 27 -1.22 27.48 14.99
N PRO A 28 -1.08 26.52 15.91
CA PRO A 28 -1.41 26.74 17.33
C PRO A 28 -0.53 27.82 17.97
N ALA A 29 -1.06 28.47 18.99
CA ALA A 29 -0.28 29.47 19.74
C ALA A 29 0.96 28.82 20.38
N GLY A 30 2.13 29.38 20.11
CA GLY A 30 3.43 28.87 20.57
C GLY A 30 4.12 27.86 19.65
N ALA A 31 3.45 27.30 18.66
CA ALA A 31 4.08 26.47 17.64
C ALA A 31 4.73 27.34 16.56
N GLN A 32 5.80 26.82 15.94
CA GLN A 32 6.52 27.47 14.85
C GLN A 32 6.45 26.62 13.58
N VAL A 33 6.61 27.28 12.44
CA VAL A 33 6.79 26.59 11.16
C VAL A 33 8.01 25.66 11.25
N GLY A 34 7.82 24.40 10.89
CA GLY A 34 8.84 23.37 11.00
C GLY A 34 8.81 22.56 12.32
N ASP A 35 7.92 22.88 13.27
CA ASP A 35 7.66 22.02 14.43
C ASP A 35 6.73 20.88 14.04
N PHE A 36 6.78 19.76 14.76
CA PHE A 36 5.86 18.65 14.49
C PHE A 36 4.41 19.02 14.81
N VAL A 37 3.51 18.61 13.92
CA VAL A 37 2.06 18.74 14.15
C VAL A 37 1.63 17.84 15.31
N HIS A 38 2.25 16.67 15.44
CA HIS A 38 2.01 15.65 16.45
C HIS A 38 3.20 15.52 17.42
N GLU A 39 3.75 16.66 17.87
CA GLU A 39 4.99 16.66 18.68
C GLU A 39 4.86 15.83 19.96
N ALA A 40 3.72 15.86 20.63
CA ALA A 40 3.48 15.06 21.84
C ALA A 40 3.56 13.56 21.56
N ASP A 41 3.03 13.11 20.43
CA ASP A 41 3.06 11.70 20.02
C ASP A 41 4.48 11.29 19.63
N VAL A 42 5.22 12.16 18.91
CA VAL A 42 6.63 11.93 18.55
C VAL A 42 7.50 11.83 19.81
N ARG A 43 7.29 12.70 20.81
CA ARG A 43 7.97 12.60 22.10
C ARG A 43 7.64 11.30 22.81
N SER A 44 6.36 10.94 22.90
CA SER A 44 5.91 9.66 23.51
C SER A 44 6.52 8.45 22.82
N PHE A 45 6.67 8.48 21.50
CA PHE A 45 7.36 7.43 20.74
C PHE A 45 8.85 7.36 21.11
N LEU A 46 9.54 8.49 21.20
CA LEU A 46 10.95 8.53 21.59
C LEU A 46 11.15 8.03 23.03
N ASP A 47 10.26 8.44 23.94
CA ASP A 47 10.24 7.96 25.31
C ASP A 47 10.02 6.44 25.38
N LEU A 48 9.07 5.92 24.60
CA LEU A 48 8.76 4.49 24.54
C LEU A 48 9.97 3.66 24.13
N ILE A 49 10.67 4.05 23.06
CA ILE A 49 11.81 3.28 22.54
C ILE A 49 13.09 3.43 23.39
N SER A 50 13.14 4.41 24.31
CA SER A 50 14.29 4.71 25.14
C SER A 50 14.04 4.61 26.65
N SER A 51 12.80 4.33 27.07
CA SER A 51 12.44 4.19 28.47
C SER A 51 13.24 3.07 29.13
N GLU A 52 13.94 3.39 30.22
CA GLU A 52 14.77 2.45 30.92
C GLU A 52 13.93 1.38 31.62
N ASN A 53 13.94 0.20 31.04
CA ASN A 53 13.24 -0.96 31.54
C ASN A 53 14.03 -2.22 31.18
N PRO A 54 14.60 -2.94 32.17
CA PRO A 54 15.39 -4.17 31.93
C PRO A 54 14.62 -5.27 31.20
N GLU A 55 13.29 -5.27 31.30
CA GLU A 55 12.43 -6.25 30.64
C GLU A 55 11.99 -5.82 29.25
N SER A 56 12.26 -4.57 28.86
CA SER A 56 11.89 -4.05 27.54
C SER A 56 12.86 -4.49 26.47
N ASN A 57 12.33 -4.81 25.30
CA ASN A 57 13.07 -5.17 24.10
C ASN A 57 13.16 -4.04 23.07
N TYR A 58 12.78 -2.82 23.44
CA TYR A 58 12.90 -1.66 22.56
C TYR A 58 14.37 -1.21 22.42
N PRO A 59 14.76 -0.63 21.26
CA PRO A 59 16.16 -0.51 20.85
C PRO A 59 17.07 0.33 21.76
N TYR A 60 16.55 1.22 22.57
CA TYR A 60 17.36 2.08 23.45
C TYR A 60 16.98 1.96 24.92
N SER A 61 16.22 0.93 25.28
CA SER A 61 15.63 0.76 26.61
C SER A 61 16.62 0.30 27.68
N THR A 62 17.79 -0.21 27.31
CA THR A 62 18.83 -0.63 28.27
C THR A 62 20.20 -0.07 27.90
N PRO A 63 21.12 0.04 28.86
CA PRO A 63 22.51 0.45 28.57
C PRO A 63 23.20 -0.47 27.54
N GLU A 64 22.92 -1.76 27.59
CA GLU A 64 23.45 -2.75 26.65
C GLU A 64 22.94 -2.51 25.23
N TYR A 65 21.66 -2.22 25.08
CA TYR A 65 21.09 -1.88 23.78
C TYR A 65 21.60 -0.54 23.27
N ARG A 66 21.79 0.46 24.13
CA ARG A 66 22.40 1.74 23.74
C ARG A 66 23.83 1.56 23.25
N GLU A 67 24.60 0.68 23.88
CA GLU A 67 25.94 0.34 23.42
C GLU A 67 25.92 -0.46 22.10
N MET A 68 25.00 -1.40 21.96
CA MET A 68 24.81 -2.17 20.72
C MET A 68 24.39 -1.28 19.55
N PHE A 69 23.54 -0.29 19.81
CA PHE A 69 23.01 0.65 18.81
C PHE A 69 23.66 2.02 18.90
N ARG A 70 24.93 2.09 19.20
CA ARG A 70 25.68 3.33 19.39
C ARG A 70 25.83 4.15 18.11
N HIS A 71 25.84 3.53 16.94
CA HIS A 71 25.87 4.19 15.62
C HIS A 71 24.72 3.68 14.77
N THR A 72 23.74 4.51 14.52
CA THR A 72 22.52 4.11 13.81
C THR A 72 22.17 5.06 12.67
N LEU A 73 21.48 4.52 11.66
CA LEU A 73 20.89 5.26 10.56
C LEU A 73 19.38 5.35 10.76
N TRP A 74 18.83 6.56 10.79
CA TRP A 74 17.40 6.80 10.93
C TRP A 74 16.84 7.36 9.62
N MET A 75 15.91 6.65 9.04
CA MET A 75 15.25 7.04 7.80
C MET A 75 13.94 7.76 8.12
N VAL A 76 13.81 9.01 7.71
CA VAL A 76 12.64 9.86 7.97
C VAL A 76 11.96 10.31 6.67
N PRO A 77 10.70 10.80 6.70
CA PRO A 77 9.94 11.11 5.48
C PRO A 77 10.51 12.24 4.62
N GLY A 78 11.12 13.26 5.20
CA GLY A 78 11.58 14.42 4.47
C GLY A 78 12.64 15.26 5.19
N VAL A 79 13.10 16.30 4.52
CA VAL A 79 14.17 17.21 5.02
C VAL A 79 13.69 18.03 6.21
N LYS A 80 12.46 18.54 6.18
CA LYS A 80 11.87 19.33 7.28
C LYS A 80 11.66 18.47 8.52
N GLU A 81 11.18 17.26 8.32
CA GLU A 81 10.99 16.24 9.37
C GLU A 81 12.32 15.83 9.98
N ALA A 82 13.38 15.70 9.18
CA ALA A 82 14.74 15.43 9.65
C ALA A 82 15.26 16.56 10.54
N SER A 83 15.04 17.80 10.15
CA SER A 83 15.43 18.98 10.92
C SER A 83 14.67 19.09 12.23
N ALA A 84 13.35 18.86 12.20
CA ALA A 84 12.51 18.85 13.40
C ALA A 84 12.94 17.75 14.38
N LEU A 85 13.13 16.53 13.89
CA LEU A 85 13.58 15.41 14.71
C LEU A 85 14.97 15.64 15.30
N SER A 86 15.90 16.22 14.52
CA SER A 86 17.23 16.57 15.00
C SER A 86 17.20 17.57 16.16
N ARG A 87 16.27 18.55 16.17
CA ARG A 87 16.07 19.46 17.30
C ARG A 87 15.52 18.71 18.52
N LEU A 88 14.49 17.90 18.30
CA LEU A 88 13.82 17.19 19.38
C LEU A 88 14.76 16.20 20.10
N LEU A 89 15.62 15.49 19.36
CA LEU A 89 16.59 14.56 19.92
C LEU A 89 17.65 15.23 20.80
N LYS A 90 18.03 16.48 20.51
CA LYS A 90 19.01 17.22 21.31
C LYS A 90 18.55 17.48 22.74
N ASP A 91 17.25 17.73 22.89
CA ASP A 91 16.64 18.06 24.18
C ASP A 91 16.10 16.82 24.91
N HIS A 92 16.20 15.63 24.30
CA HIS A 92 15.68 14.40 24.87
C HIS A 92 16.64 13.81 25.92
N PRO A 93 16.15 13.33 27.07
CA PRO A 93 17.00 12.84 28.18
C PRO A 93 18.00 11.75 27.76
N VAL A 94 17.61 10.84 26.91
CA VAL A 94 18.47 9.74 26.45
C VAL A 94 19.19 10.13 25.17
N PHE A 95 18.47 10.62 24.16
CA PHE A 95 19.06 10.90 22.86
C PHE A 95 19.92 12.15 22.82
N GLY A 96 19.84 13.04 23.80
CA GLY A 96 20.75 14.18 23.97
C GLY A 96 22.21 13.79 24.13
N ALA A 97 22.48 12.54 24.57
CA ALA A 97 23.83 11.96 24.61
C ALA A 97 24.35 11.54 23.23
N TYR A 98 23.48 11.42 22.22
CA TYR A 98 23.86 11.04 20.86
C TYR A 98 24.17 12.27 20.02
N LYS A 99 25.29 12.24 19.30
CA LYS A 99 25.59 13.28 18.32
C LYS A 99 24.80 12.99 17.04
N VAL A 100 23.90 13.91 16.71
CA VAL A 100 23.06 13.80 15.50
C VAL A 100 23.80 14.33 14.28
N ALA A 101 23.92 13.52 13.23
CA ALA A 101 24.37 13.89 11.89
C ALA A 101 23.14 13.96 10.97
N ASN A 102 22.55 15.15 10.80
CA ASN A 102 21.47 15.34 9.85
C ASN A 102 22.06 15.51 8.44
N VAL A 103 21.91 14.50 7.60
CA VAL A 103 22.40 14.49 6.21
C VAL A 103 21.29 14.73 5.18
N ALA A 104 20.04 14.84 5.62
CA ALA A 104 18.93 15.18 4.74
C ALA A 104 19.10 16.60 4.17
N GLY A 105 19.59 17.53 4.97
CA GLY A 105 19.77 18.93 4.63
C GLY A 105 19.38 19.83 5.79
N ASP A 106 19.31 21.14 5.53
CA ASP A 106 18.88 22.14 6.49
C ASP A 106 17.66 22.89 5.95
N GLY A 107 16.56 22.82 6.66
CA GLY A 107 15.27 23.38 6.24
C GLY A 107 14.77 22.79 4.92
N ASP A 108 14.70 23.62 3.87
CA ASP A 108 14.28 23.21 2.52
C ASP A 108 15.47 22.84 1.62
N ALA A 109 16.71 23.09 2.07
CA ALA A 109 17.91 22.85 1.29
C ALA A 109 18.48 21.44 1.54
N GLU A 110 18.65 20.67 0.47
CA GLU A 110 19.31 19.37 0.56
C GLU A 110 20.84 19.53 0.66
N MET A 111 21.47 18.75 1.56
CA MET A 111 22.92 18.68 1.66
C MET A 111 23.51 17.95 0.44
N PRO A 112 24.62 18.42 -0.17
CA PRO A 112 25.33 17.68 -1.20
C PRO A 112 25.80 16.31 -0.71
N TYR A 113 25.80 15.31 -1.62
CA TYR A 113 26.09 13.91 -1.27
C TYR A 113 27.48 13.70 -0.65
N ASP A 114 28.52 14.27 -1.24
CA ASP A 114 29.90 14.14 -0.75
C ASP A 114 30.09 14.77 0.63
N ASN A 115 29.40 15.88 0.89
CA ASN A 115 29.40 16.51 2.21
C ASN A 115 28.70 15.63 3.26
N ALA A 116 27.61 14.96 2.86
CA ALA A 116 26.86 14.05 3.74
C ALA A 116 27.71 12.91 4.27
N LEU A 117 28.43 12.19 3.38
CA LEU A 117 29.29 11.08 3.78
C LEU A 117 30.46 11.54 4.65
N THR A 118 31.07 12.66 4.29
CA THR A 118 32.19 13.25 5.06
C THR A 118 31.72 13.64 6.47
N LEU A 119 30.55 14.28 6.59
CA LEU A 119 29.96 14.63 7.89
C LEU A 119 29.75 13.39 8.76
N VAL A 120 29.13 12.33 8.22
CA VAL A 120 28.86 11.09 8.96
C VAL A 120 30.15 10.50 9.51
N LYS A 121 31.18 10.35 8.66
CA LYS A 121 32.49 9.78 9.07
C LYS A 121 33.16 10.64 10.15
N GLN A 122 33.11 11.97 10.03
CA GLN A 122 33.66 12.88 11.04
C GLN A 122 32.92 12.76 12.37
N VAL A 123 31.59 12.73 12.33
CA VAL A 123 30.75 12.65 13.53
C VAL A 123 30.96 11.32 14.25
N ILE A 124 30.99 10.19 13.52
CA ILE A 124 31.25 8.87 14.10
C ILE A 124 32.64 8.81 14.72
N LYS A 125 33.66 9.31 14.03
CA LYS A 125 35.03 9.29 14.53
C LYS A 125 35.23 10.10 15.84
N ALA A 126 34.45 11.19 15.98
CA ALA A 126 34.58 12.11 17.10
C ALA A 126 33.68 11.76 18.30
N ASN A 127 32.70 10.87 18.14
CA ASN A 127 31.69 10.62 19.17
C ASN A 127 31.41 9.11 19.33
N ARG A 128 31.19 8.69 20.58
CA ARG A 128 30.87 7.29 20.90
C ARG A 128 29.47 6.90 20.46
N TYR A 129 28.50 7.82 20.59
CA TYR A 129 27.11 7.61 20.26
C TYR A 129 26.67 8.57 19.17
N THR A 130 26.15 8.06 18.05
CA THR A 130 25.75 8.89 16.92
C THR A 130 24.44 8.39 16.29
N ILE A 131 23.63 9.32 15.84
CA ILE A 131 22.45 9.06 15.03
C ILE A 131 22.62 9.81 13.72
N THR A 132 22.62 9.08 12.60
CA THR A 132 22.58 9.68 11.26
C THR A 132 21.12 9.76 10.81
N ILE A 133 20.62 10.96 10.50
CA ILE A 133 19.25 11.15 9.99
C ILE A 133 19.32 11.41 8.50
N SER A 134 18.54 10.65 7.73
CA SER A 134 18.44 10.77 6.27
C SER A 134 16.99 10.63 5.78
N CYS A 135 16.67 11.26 4.66
CA CYS A 135 15.39 11.10 3.95
C CYS A 135 15.54 10.44 2.57
N GLY A 136 16.66 9.72 2.35
CA GLY A 136 16.95 9.03 1.07
C GLY A 136 18.42 9.07 0.66
N LYS A 137 19.21 10.02 1.19
CA LYS A 137 20.65 10.06 0.96
C LYS A 137 21.36 8.93 1.69
N LEU A 138 22.51 8.52 1.16
CA LEU A 138 23.33 7.45 1.69
C LEU A 138 22.66 6.06 1.70
N THR A 139 21.50 5.90 1.04
CA THR A 139 20.84 4.60 0.87
C THR A 139 21.48 3.77 -0.23
N THR A 140 22.23 4.39 -1.15
CA THR A 140 22.94 3.73 -2.24
C THR A 140 24.39 4.19 -2.31
N GLY A 141 25.27 3.35 -2.82
CA GLY A 141 26.66 3.70 -3.16
C GLY A 141 27.61 4.05 -2.02
N VAL A 142 27.20 3.89 -0.75
CA VAL A 142 28.07 4.19 0.41
C VAL A 142 28.29 2.96 1.30
N THR A 143 29.41 2.99 2.00
CA THR A 143 29.75 2.02 3.05
C THR A 143 30.16 2.78 4.30
N VAL A 144 29.41 2.56 5.38
CA VAL A 144 29.69 3.05 6.74
C VAL A 144 29.66 1.84 7.66
N PRO A 145 30.82 1.18 7.87
CA PRO A 145 30.89 -0.08 8.60
C PRO A 145 30.42 0.01 10.05
N GLU A 146 30.48 1.20 10.63
CA GLU A 146 30.15 1.47 12.02
C GLU A 146 28.64 1.43 12.30
N TRP A 147 27.79 1.59 11.29
CA TRP A 147 26.36 1.49 11.50
C TRP A 147 25.95 0.07 11.90
N THR A 148 25.36 -0.07 13.08
CA THR A 148 24.90 -1.34 13.64
C THR A 148 23.41 -1.59 13.42
N ALA A 149 22.63 -0.52 13.27
CA ALA A 149 21.20 -0.63 13.04
C ALA A 149 20.64 0.48 12.12
N VAL A 150 19.54 0.18 11.47
CA VAL A 150 18.71 1.15 10.77
C VAL A 150 17.30 1.21 11.40
N MET A 151 16.82 2.45 11.63
CA MET A 151 15.48 2.74 12.09
C MET A 151 14.64 3.21 10.88
N MET A 152 13.65 2.45 10.49
CA MET A 152 12.79 2.74 9.34
C MET A 152 11.57 3.55 9.80
N LEU A 153 11.74 4.87 9.89
CA LEU A 153 10.72 5.85 10.31
C LEU A 153 10.08 6.57 9.11
N THR A 154 10.19 6.02 7.92
CA THR A 154 9.65 6.59 6.69
C THR A 154 8.97 5.53 5.86
N GLY A 155 8.19 5.97 4.89
CA GLY A 155 7.52 5.11 3.92
C GLY A 155 6.14 4.63 4.38
N SER A 156 5.51 3.92 3.47
CA SER A 156 4.19 3.31 3.65
C SER A 156 4.26 1.83 3.29
N ALA A 157 3.17 1.12 3.43
CA ALA A 157 3.04 -0.26 2.97
C ALA A 157 3.33 -0.44 1.46
N SER A 158 3.27 0.66 0.68
CA SER A 158 3.57 0.68 -0.76
C SER A 158 5.03 1.03 -1.09
N THR A 159 5.93 1.08 -0.10
CA THR A 159 7.36 1.32 -0.35
C THR A 159 7.94 0.24 -1.26
N ALA A 160 8.64 0.66 -2.33
CA ALA A 160 9.27 -0.28 -3.25
C ALA A 160 10.30 -1.16 -2.53
N ALA A 161 10.22 -2.48 -2.74
CA ALA A 161 11.11 -3.45 -2.09
C ALA A 161 12.60 -3.16 -2.37
N SER A 162 12.94 -2.72 -3.59
CA SER A 162 14.31 -2.38 -3.96
C SER A 162 14.90 -1.27 -3.10
N GLY A 163 14.17 -0.17 -2.89
CA GLY A 163 14.62 0.94 -2.04
C GLY A 163 14.76 0.54 -0.56
N TYR A 164 13.83 -0.26 -0.08
CA TYR A 164 13.90 -0.80 1.27
C TYR A 164 15.13 -1.69 1.47
N MET A 165 15.32 -2.68 0.57
CA MET A 165 16.48 -3.59 0.63
C MET A 165 17.80 -2.84 0.50
N GLN A 166 17.92 -1.87 -0.39
CA GLN A 166 19.10 -1.03 -0.52
C GLN A 166 19.43 -0.29 0.78
N THR A 167 18.42 0.16 1.50
CA THR A 167 18.59 0.85 2.78
C THR A 167 19.07 -0.10 3.88
N ILE A 168 18.41 -1.25 4.05
CA ILE A 168 18.79 -2.20 5.11
C ILE A 168 20.17 -2.82 4.87
N PHE A 169 20.60 -2.99 3.62
CA PHE A 169 21.92 -3.48 3.30
C PHE A 169 23.05 -2.52 3.72
N ARG A 170 22.76 -1.25 4.00
CA ARG A 170 23.79 -0.29 4.47
C ARG A 170 24.38 -0.71 5.82
N VAL A 171 23.58 -1.29 6.69
CA VAL A 171 24.05 -1.73 8.01
C VAL A 171 24.70 -3.13 8.00
N GLN A 172 24.61 -3.87 6.89
CA GLN A 172 25.25 -5.19 6.73
C GLN A 172 26.74 -5.13 6.42
N SER A 173 27.30 -3.94 6.17
CA SER A 173 28.73 -3.80 5.88
C SER A 173 29.56 -4.33 7.05
N ALA A 174 30.53 -5.19 6.75
CA ALA A 174 31.47 -5.70 7.76
C ALA A 174 32.22 -4.53 8.40
N GLY A 175 32.38 -4.56 9.70
CA GLY A 175 33.02 -3.49 10.47
C GLY A 175 33.63 -4.02 11.76
N VAL A 176 34.58 -3.25 12.30
CA VAL A 176 35.21 -3.50 13.60
C VAL A 176 34.88 -2.34 14.52
N LEU A 177 34.29 -2.63 15.67
CA LEU A 177 33.92 -1.68 16.70
C LEU A 177 34.65 -2.06 18.01
N ASP A 178 35.48 -1.16 18.52
CA ASP A 178 36.31 -1.41 19.72
C ASP A 178 37.14 -2.71 19.63
N GLY A 179 37.68 -3.00 18.45
CA GLY A 179 38.49 -4.20 18.23
C GLY A 179 37.71 -5.50 18.07
N LYS A 180 36.36 -5.45 18.14
CA LYS A 180 35.47 -6.60 17.92
C LYS A 180 34.80 -6.49 16.55
N GLN A 181 34.79 -7.60 15.83
CA GLN A 181 34.08 -7.68 14.56
C GLN A 181 32.54 -7.57 14.82
N LYS A 182 31.86 -6.82 14.00
CA LYS A 182 30.40 -6.74 14.02
C LYS A 182 29.81 -8.07 13.54
N GLU A 183 29.16 -8.80 14.42
CA GLU A 183 28.57 -10.12 14.13
C GLU A 183 27.19 -10.03 13.52
N CYS A 184 26.41 -9.04 13.97
CA CYS A 184 25.02 -8.83 13.53
C CYS A 184 24.77 -7.38 13.18
N CYS A 185 23.72 -7.16 12.41
CA CYS A 185 23.11 -5.85 12.19
C CYS A 185 21.58 -5.96 12.36
N TYR A 186 20.96 -4.83 12.64
CA TYR A 186 19.55 -4.79 13.04
C TYR A 186 18.76 -3.84 12.18
N VAL A 187 17.53 -4.23 11.89
CA VAL A 187 16.55 -3.40 11.19
C VAL A 187 15.34 -3.26 12.09
N PHE A 188 15.06 -2.04 12.52
CA PHE A 188 13.85 -1.74 13.27
C PHE A 188 12.83 -1.12 12.34
N ASP A 189 11.76 -1.86 12.06
CA ASP A 189 10.66 -1.40 11.23
C ASP A 189 9.39 -1.29 12.06
N PHE A 190 8.88 -0.08 12.18
CA PHE A 190 7.67 0.22 12.94
C PHE A 190 6.40 0.13 12.08
N ALA A 191 6.52 -0.31 10.82
CA ALA A 191 5.43 -0.63 9.92
C ALA A 191 5.48 -2.13 9.55
N PRO A 192 4.91 -3.02 10.40
CA PRO A 192 5.09 -4.47 10.27
C PRO A 192 4.63 -5.01 8.90
N ASP A 193 3.59 -4.44 8.32
CA ASP A 193 3.08 -4.85 7.02
C ASP A 193 4.05 -4.56 5.88
N ARG A 194 4.85 -3.51 6.01
CA ARG A 194 5.88 -3.16 5.02
C ARG A 194 6.96 -4.21 4.93
N ALA A 195 7.54 -4.61 6.07
CA ALA A 195 8.59 -5.63 6.10
C ALA A 195 8.10 -6.93 5.48
N LEU A 196 6.89 -7.37 5.82
CA LEU A 196 6.28 -8.58 5.26
C LEU A 196 6.01 -8.47 3.75
N ASN A 197 5.55 -7.31 3.27
CA ASN A 197 5.36 -7.06 1.84
C ASN A 197 6.69 -7.12 1.07
N VAL A 198 7.74 -6.48 1.61
CA VAL A 198 9.07 -6.51 0.99
C VAL A 198 9.63 -7.93 0.93
N ILE A 199 9.53 -8.69 2.02
CA ILE A 199 9.98 -10.09 2.07
C ILE A 199 9.21 -10.94 1.06
N SER A 200 7.90 -10.73 0.95
CA SER A 200 7.07 -11.40 -0.04
C SER A 200 7.53 -11.09 -1.47
N GLU A 201 7.80 -9.83 -1.76
CA GLU A 201 8.24 -9.39 -3.09
C GLU A 201 9.66 -9.91 -3.42
N VAL A 202 10.59 -9.86 -2.48
CA VAL A 202 11.94 -10.42 -2.64
C VAL A 202 11.87 -11.93 -2.90
N ASN A 203 11.06 -12.66 -2.14
CA ASN A 203 10.85 -14.09 -2.35
C ASN A 203 10.28 -14.39 -3.75
N ARG A 204 9.40 -13.52 -4.24
CA ARG A 204 8.82 -13.62 -5.58
C ARG A 204 9.85 -13.37 -6.68
N ILE A 205 10.70 -12.36 -6.51
CA ILE A 205 11.76 -11.99 -7.48
C ILE A 205 12.86 -13.06 -7.54
N THR A 206 13.21 -13.64 -6.41
CA THR A 206 14.30 -14.64 -6.32
C THR A 206 13.93 -15.95 -7.01
N LYS A 207 12.64 -16.23 -7.18
CA LYS A 207 12.15 -17.45 -7.81
C LYS A 207 11.68 -17.19 -9.23
N ARG A 208 12.52 -17.57 -10.15
CA ARG A 208 12.29 -17.55 -11.60
C ARG A 208 11.42 -18.72 -12.02
N GLY A 209 10.13 -18.47 -12.28
CA GLY A 209 9.20 -19.45 -12.85
C GLY A 209 8.64 -20.48 -11.84
N ARG A 210 7.53 -21.06 -12.18
CA ARG A 210 6.74 -22.14 -11.54
C ARG A 210 7.09 -22.48 -10.10
N SER A 211 6.70 -21.66 -9.14
CA SER A 211 6.80 -22.03 -7.72
C SER A 211 5.43 -22.52 -7.24
N ASN A 212 5.38 -23.72 -6.67
CA ASN A 212 4.24 -24.15 -5.90
C ASN A 212 4.34 -23.60 -4.46
N GLU A 213 3.25 -23.71 -3.67
CA GLU A 213 3.20 -23.25 -2.29
C GLU A 213 4.32 -23.82 -1.42
N GLU A 214 4.71 -25.06 -1.67
CA GLU A 214 5.78 -25.76 -0.95
C GLU A 214 7.17 -25.14 -1.21
N GLN A 215 7.44 -24.79 -2.46
CA GLN A 215 8.68 -24.10 -2.84
C GLN A 215 8.72 -22.67 -2.27
N ASN A 216 7.59 -21.97 -2.24
CA ASN A 216 7.48 -20.65 -1.60
C ASN A 216 7.74 -20.74 -0.10
N ARG A 217 7.20 -21.78 0.53
CA ARG A 217 7.41 -22.06 1.95
C ARG A 217 8.88 -22.37 2.26
N ALA A 218 9.53 -23.19 1.43
CA ALA A 218 10.95 -23.56 1.59
C ALA A 218 11.86 -22.34 1.48
N ALA A 219 11.68 -21.49 0.46
CA ALA A 219 12.52 -20.29 0.30
C ALA A 219 12.27 -19.23 1.37
N LEU A 220 11.03 -19.09 1.83
CA LEU A 220 10.74 -18.21 2.96
C LEU A 220 11.41 -18.74 4.23
N GLY A 221 11.45 -20.06 4.41
CA GLY A 221 12.18 -20.70 5.49
C GLY A 221 13.69 -20.44 5.43
N GLU A 222 14.28 -20.56 4.25
CA GLU A 222 15.68 -20.25 4.01
C GLU A 222 15.99 -18.77 4.29
N PHE A 223 15.15 -17.85 3.80
CA PHE A 223 15.29 -16.42 4.08
C PHE A 223 15.27 -16.14 5.60
N LEU A 224 14.32 -16.73 6.34
CA LEU A 224 14.19 -16.53 7.79
C LEU A 224 15.36 -17.10 8.59
N ASN A 225 16.10 -18.06 8.06
CA ASN A 225 17.32 -18.55 8.67
C ASN A 225 18.45 -17.52 8.63
N PHE A 226 18.50 -16.68 7.60
CA PHE A 226 19.50 -15.62 7.45
C PHE A 226 19.05 -14.27 8.00
N CYS A 227 17.74 -14.00 7.93
CA CYS A 227 17.14 -12.75 8.36
C CYS A 227 15.88 -13.05 9.19
N PRO A 228 16.04 -13.46 10.46
CA PRO A 228 14.89 -13.74 11.31
C PRO A 228 14.06 -12.47 11.54
N VAL A 229 12.75 -12.59 11.38
CA VAL A 229 11.79 -11.53 11.66
C VAL A 229 11.21 -11.76 13.05
N ILE A 230 11.37 -10.76 13.91
CA ILE A 230 10.93 -10.80 15.31
C ILE A 230 9.95 -9.64 15.54
N ALA A 231 8.75 -9.97 16.02
CA ALA A 231 7.83 -8.96 16.52
C ALA A 231 8.18 -8.64 17.97
N VAL A 232 8.30 -7.35 18.27
CA VAL A 232 8.53 -6.84 19.62
C VAL A 232 7.25 -6.17 20.11
N ASP A 233 6.77 -6.57 21.28
CA ASP A 233 5.65 -5.97 21.98
C ASP A 233 6.05 -5.75 23.44
N GLY A 234 6.65 -4.60 23.71
CA GLY A 234 7.18 -4.26 25.02
C GLY A 234 8.16 -5.31 25.55
N THR A 235 7.72 -6.12 26.50
CA THR A 235 8.53 -7.17 27.13
C THR A 235 8.55 -8.49 26.35
N GLN A 236 7.70 -8.65 25.35
CA GLN A 236 7.58 -9.88 24.58
C GLN A 236 8.27 -9.79 23.23
N MET A 237 9.06 -10.81 22.92
CA MET A 237 9.63 -11.02 21.58
C MET A 237 9.10 -12.33 21.00
N THR A 238 8.50 -12.27 19.83
CA THR A 238 7.94 -13.43 19.14
C THR A 238 8.52 -13.56 17.75
N ALA A 239 9.28 -14.64 17.51
CA ALA A 239 9.78 -14.94 16.18
C ALA A 239 8.64 -15.36 15.24
N TYR A 240 8.70 -14.89 14.01
CA TYR A 240 7.77 -15.30 12.97
C TYR A 240 8.14 -16.70 12.45
N SER A 241 7.19 -17.62 12.53
CA SER A 241 7.27 -18.88 11.78
C SER A 241 6.89 -18.65 10.32
N VAL A 242 7.42 -19.51 9.43
CA VAL A 242 7.06 -19.50 8.00
C VAL A 242 5.53 -19.51 7.80
N SER A 243 4.82 -20.36 8.55
CA SER A 243 3.36 -20.48 8.45
C SER A 243 2.62 -19.22 8.91
N ARG A 244 3.09 -18.54 9.97
CA ARG A 244 2.53 -17.27 10.43
C ARG A 244 2.76 -16.17 9.40
N MET A 245 3.98 -16.10 8.85
CA MET A 245 4.34 -15.13 7.84
C MET A 245 3.53 -15.31 6.56
N MET A 246 3.41 -16.53 6.05
CA MET A 246 2.59 -16.81 4.86
C MET A 246 1.12 -16.41 5.04
N ARG A 247 0.53 -16.70 6.20
CA ARG A 247 -0.85 -16.28 6.49
C ARG A 247 -1.00 -14.76 6.49
N GLN A 248 -0.05 -14.03 7.07
CA GLN A 248 -0.09 -12.57 7.06
C GLN A 248 0.13 -11.98 5.67
N ILE A 249 1.09 -12.51 4.90
CA ILE A 249 1.30 -12.10 3.50
C ILE A 249 0.03 -12.30 2.69
N LYS A 250 -0.62 -13.46 2.83
CA LYS A 250 -1.90 -13.76 2.15
C LYS A 250 -2.98 -12.76 2.56
N ARG A 251 -3.09 -12.44 3.85
CA ARG A 251 -4.03 -11.43 4.35
C ARG A 251 -3.75 -10.05 3.75
N LEU A 252 -2.50 -9.61 3.73
CA LEU A 252 -2.10 -8.32 3.15
C LEU A 252 -2.38 -8.25 1.65
N THR A 253 -2.18 -9.35 0.92
CA THR A 253 -2.50 -9.44 -0.50
C THR A 253 -3.99 -9.30 -0.74
N VAL A 254 -4.82 -9.98 0.06
CA VAL A 254 -6.27 -9.86 0.04
C VAL A 254 -6.72 -8.43 0.35
N ASP A 255 -6.14 -7.80 1.37
CA ASP A 255 -6.45 -6.40 1.74
C ASP A 255 -6.09 -5.42 0.64
N ARG A 256 -4.96 -5.62 -0.04
CA ARG A 256 -4.55 -4.82 -1.19
C ARG A 256 -5.54 -4.98 -2.35
N ALA A 257 -5.96 -6.20 -2.66
CA ALA A 257 -6.95 -6.46 -3.69
C ALA A 257 -8.27 -5.72 -3.42
N ILE A 258 -8.76 -5.74 -2.17
CA ILE A 258 -9.98 -5.02 -1.78
C ILE A 258 -9.79 -3.51 -1.89
N LYS A 259 -8.74 -2.95 -1.29
CA LYS A 259 -8.47 -1.50 -1.28
C LYS A 259 -8.26 -0.93 -2.68
N SER A 260 -7.75 -1.72 -3.62
CA SER A 260 -7.62 -1.33 -5.03
C SER A 260 -8.92 -1.48 -5.82
N GLY A 261 -9.96 -2.09 -5.27
CA GLY A 261 -11.17 -2.47 -5.99
C GLY A 261 -10.89 -3.47 -7.11
N PHE A 262 -10.00 -4.43 -6.85
CA PHE A 262 -9.50 -5.42 -7.81
C PHE A 262 -8.77 -4.82 -9.02
N ASP A 263 -8.24 -3.61 -8.87
CA ASP A 263 -7.44 -2.91 -9.87
C ASP A 263 -5.93 -3.09 -9.66
N ASP A 264 -5.53 -4.11 -8.93
CA ASP A 264 -4.15 -4.41 -8.55
C ASP A 264 -3.71 -5.76 -9.16
N GLU A 265 -2.41 -5.86 -9.40
CA GLU A 265 -1.81 -7.11 -9.93
C GLU A 265 -1.95 -8.31 -9.00
N SER A 266 -2.17 -8.08 -7.70
CA SER A 266 -2.34 -9.15 -6.70
C SER A 266 -3.54 -10.06 -6.96
N VAL A 267 -4.47 -9.62 -7.80
CA VAL A 267 -5.67 -10.38 -8.18
C VAL A 267 -5.34 -11.50 -9.18
N TYR A 268 -4.18 -11.42 -9.86
CA TYR A 268 -3.79 -12.36 -10.91
C TYR A 268 -2.70 -13.32 -10.44
N LYS A 269 -2.68 -14.52 -11.03
CA LYS A 269 -1.60 -15.48 -10.84
C LYS A 269 -0.28 -14.87 -11.31
N GLN A 270 0.68 -14.83 -10.41
CA GLN A 270 1.95 -14.16 -10.66
C GLN A 270 3.03 -15.12 -11.22
N ASP A 271 2.84 -16.42 -11.01
CA ASP A 271 3.87 -17.42 -11.28
C ASP A 271 4.01 -17.82 -12.75
N THR A 272 2.99 -17.58 -13.56
CA THR A 272 2.99 -18.12 -14.93
C THR A 272 3.38 -17.13 -16.00
N GLY A 273 3.55 -15.84 -15.70
CA GLY A 273 3.44 -14.85 -16.76
C GLY A 273 2.15 -15.13 -17.57
N ILE A 274 1.59 -14.19 -18.26
CA ILE A 274 0.45 -14.52 -19.12
C ILE A 274 1.01 -15.30 -20.32
N VAL A 275 1.18 -16.62 -20.14
CA VAL A 275 1.48 -17.53 -21.25
C VAL A 275 0.15 -17.78 -21.96
N MET A 276 0.01 -17.15 -23.12
CA MET A 276 -1.15 -17.32 -23.98
C MET A 276 -0.86 -18.47 -24.95
N ASP A 277 -1.73 -19.45 -24.98
CA ASP A 277 -1.82 -20.39 -26.10
C ASP A 277 -2.54 -19.73 -27.30
N GLU A 278 -2.57 -20.40 -28.45
CA GLU A 278 -3.20 -19.86 -29.65
C GLU A 278 -4.70 -19.57 -29.44
N ASP A 279 -5.38 -20.39 -28.62
CA ASP A 279 -6.80 -20.22 -28.28
C ASP A 279 -7.00 -18.95 -27.41
N ASP A 280 -6.06 -18.67 -26.52
CA ASP A 280 -6.08 -17.46 -25.70
C ASP A 280 -5.86 -16.21 -26.56
N VAL A 281 -4.95 -16.23 -27.50
CA VAL A 281 -4.71 -15.12 -28.42
C VAL A 281 -5.98 -14.80 -29.22
N GLN A 282 -6.65 -15.82 -29.76
CA GLN A 282 -7.94 -15.64 -30.45
C GLN A 282 -9.04 -15.10 -29.54
N LEU A 283 -9.12 -15.63 -28.30
CA LEU A 283 -10.06 -15.17 -27.30
C LEU A 283 -9.88 -13.69 -26.99
N PHE A 284 -8.64 -13.27 -26.77
CA PHE A 284 -8.32 -11.88 -26.46
C PHE A 284 -8.44 -10.93 -27.64
N HIS A 285 -8.16 -11.39 -28.87
CA HIS A 285 -8.45 -10.63 -30.07
C HIS A 285 -9.96 -10.37 -30.21
N THR A 286 -10.79 -11.41 -30.02
CA THR A 286 -12.24 -11.27 -30.05
C THR A 286 -12.76 -10.32 -28.98
N LEU A 287 -12.18 -10.32 -27.78
CA LEU A 287 -12.52 -9.41 -26.70
C LEU A 287 -12.02 -7.98 -26.99
N SER A 288 -10.81 -7.83 -27.52
CA SER A 288 -10.22 -6.54 -27.87
C SER A 288 -11.05 -5.82 -28.94
N ASP A 289 -11.46 -6.52 -29.97
CA ASP A 289 -12.26 -5.93 -31.06
C ASP A 289 -13.64 -5.47 -30.57
N LYS A 290 -14.23 -6.21 -29.62
CA LYS A 290 -15.53 -5.87 -29.03
C LYS A 290 -15.47 -4.79 -27.93
N LEU A 291 -14.32 -4.63 -27.24
CA LEU A 291 -14.13 -3.63 -26.17
C LEU A 291 -13.45 -2.35 -26.66
N SER A 292 -12.85 -2.34 -27.85
CA SER A 292 -12.15 -1.18 -28.41
C SER A 292 -13.07 -0.04 -28.86
N GLU A 293 -14.38 -0.24 -28.87
CA GLU A 293 -15.36 0.83 -29.11
C GLU A 293 -15.49 1.84 -27.95
N GLN A 294 -14.92 1.52 -26.77
CA GLN A 294 -14.86 2.45 -25.65
C GLN A 294 -13.54 3.23 -25.66
N LYS A 295 -13.60 4.53 -25.90
CA LYS A 295 -12.43 5.43 -25.94
C LYS A 295 -11.63 5.36 -24.64
N ALA A 296 -10.35 5.01 -24.74
CA ALA A 296 -9.42 4.98 -23.61
C ALA A 296 -9.24 6.38 -22.98
N ALA A 297 -9.41 6.48 -21.67
CA ALA A 297 -9.18 7.73 -20.96
C ALA A 297 -7.69 8.07 -20.83
N LYS A 298 -7.37 9.37 -20.86
CA LYS A 298 -6.02 9.95 -20.95
C LYS A 298 -5.06 9.73 -19.76
N LYS A 299 -5.47 9.07 -18.68
CA LYS A 299 -4.59 8.72 -17.54
C LYS A 299 -4.79 7.27 -17.17
N GLU A 300 -4.02 6.41 -17.79
CA GLU A 300 -3.90 5.02 -17.37
C GLU A 300 -2.89 4.92 -16.23
N THR A 301 -3.30 4.38 -15.09
CA THR A 301 -2.37 3.91 -14.06
C THR A 301 -1.59 2.74 -14.68
N LYS A 302 -0.27 2.86 -14.76
CA LYS A 302 0.56 1.75 -15.26
C LYS A 302 0.51 0.63 -14.22
N VAL A 303 -0.15 -0.46 -14.56
CA VAL A 303 -0.09 -1.69 -13.78
C VAL A 303 1.21 -2.39 -14.18
N HIS A 304 2.16 -2.44 -13.26
CA HIS A 304 3.41 -3.16 -13.45
C HIS A 304 3.20 -4.61 -13.03
N ILE A 305 2.71 -5.44 -13.94
CA ILE A 305 2.75 -6.88 -13.75
C ILE A 305 4.14 -7.36 -14.14
N ASN A 306 4.71 -8.22 -13.31
CA ASN A 306 6.04 -8.84 -13.42
C ASN A 306 6.73 -8.66 -14.77
N HIS A 307 7.88 -7.97 -14.76
CA HIS A 307 8.69 -7.72 -15.96
C HIS A 307 7.93 -7.12 -17.14
N GLN A 308 6.88 -6.35 -16.85
CA GLN A 308 6.14 -5.61 -17.88
C GLN A 308 5.54 -6.50 -19.00
N GLY A 309 5.05 -7.68 -18.62
CA GLY A 309 4.44 -8.63 -19.56
C GLY A 309 5.43 -9.61 -20.22
N LEU A 310 6.70 -9.61 -19.82
CA LEU A 310 7.68 -10.61 -20.22
C LEU A 310 7.83 -11.69 -19.13
N THR A 311 8.18 -12.91 -19.52
CA THR A 311 8.62 -13.92 -18.55
C THR A 311 9.99 -13.52 -17.97
N GLY A 312 10.37 -14.08 -16.82
CA GLY A 312 11.67 -13.77 -16.20
C GLY A 312 12.84 -14.01 -17.15
N GLU A 313 12.82 -15.10 -17.95
CA GLU A 313 13.85 -15.40 -18.96
C GLU A 313 13.86 -14.41 -20.13
N GLU A 314 12.69 -14.02 -20.60
CA GLU A 314 12.55 -13.03 -21.68
C GLU A 314 13.04 -11.65 -21.22
N TYR A 315 12.70 -11.26 -20.00
CA TYR A 315 13.17 -10.01 -19.40
C TYR A 315 14.70 -9.98 -19.27
N GLU A 316 15.32 -11.05 -18.76
CA GLU A 316 16.78 -11.12 -18.67
C GLU A 316 17.47 -11.06 -20.02
N LYS A 317 16.92 -11.72 -21.02
CA LYS A 317 17.43 -11.64 -22.38
C LYS A 317 17.32 -10.22 -22.91
N ALA A 318 16.16 -9.58 -22.74
CA ALA A 318 15.93 -8.20 -23.14
C ALA A 318 16.85 -7.21 -22.40
N ASP A 319 17.04 -7.39 -21.10
CA ASP A 319 17.89 -6.55 -20.26
C ASP A 319 19.37 -6.70 -20.64
N LYS A 320 19.86 -7.93 -20.79
CA LYS A 320 21.24 -8.21 -21.26
C LYS A 320 21.53 -7.56 -22.62
N ILE A 321 20.57 -7.62 -23.56
CA ILE A 321 20.74 -7.02 -24.89
C ILE A 321 20.61 -5.50 -24.81
N SER A 322 19.69 -4.97 -24.01
CA SER A 322 19.49 -3.52 -23.88
C SER A 322 20.67 -2.82 -23.22
N ASN A 323 21.37 -3.51 -22.32
CA ASN A 323 22.59 -3.02 -21.67
C ASN A 323 23.85 -3.12 -22.54
N LYS A 324 23.80 -3.84 -23.68
CA LYS A 324 24.89 -3.81 -24.67
C LYS A 324 24.89 -2.46 -25.38
N PRO A 325 26.07 -1.83 -25.60
CA PRO A 325 26.18 -0.66 -26.44
C PRO A 325 25.63 -0.93 -27.86
N LYS A 326 24.92 0.01 -28.46
CA LYS A 326 24.30 -0.18 -29.79
C LYS A 326 25.28 -0.66 -30.87
N ARG A 327 26.57 -0.34 -30.73
CA ARG A 327 27.63 -0.76 -31.65
C ARG A 327 27.99 -2.26 -31.56
N GLU A 328 27.67 -2.89 -30.46
CA GLU A 328 27.98 -4.30 -30.17
C GLU A 328 26.77 -5.23 -30.33
N ARG A 329 25.58 -4.68 -30.64
CA ARG A 329 24.37 -5.45 -30.90
C ARG A 329 24.43 -6.05 -32.29
N THR A 330 24.11 -7.35 -32.37
CA THR A 330 23.93 -8.04 -33.66
C THR A 330 22.52 -7.77 -34.21
N LYS A 331 22.31 -8.07 -35.49
CA LYS A 331 20.97 -8.01 -36.10
C LYS A 331 19.99 -8.95 -35.37
N GLU A 332 20.48 -10.11 -34.92
CA GLU A 332 19.70 -11.08 -34.14
C GLU A 332 19.29 -10.53 -32.78
N ASP A 333 20.16 -9.75 -32.12
CA ASP A 333 19.86 -9.05 -30.87
C ASP A 333 18.72 -8.03 -31.07
N ASP A 334 18.78 -7.25 -32.15
CA ASP A 334 17.75 -6.24 -32.43
C ASP A 334 16.41 -6.86 -32.87
N ASP A 335 16.42 -7.95 -33.63
CA ASP A 335 15.22 -8.70 -34.02
C ASP A 335 14.58 -9.36 -32.82
N LEU A 336 15.37 -9.91 -31.91
CA LEU A 336 14.88 -10.46 -30.64
C LEU A 336 14.26 -9.38 -29.76
N LEU A 337 14.89 -8.22 -29.64
CA LEU A 337 14.32 -7.08 -28.89
C LEU A 337 13.00 -6.61 -29.47
N LYS A 338 12.87 -6.53 -30.80
CA LYS A 338 11.60 -6.16 -31.45
C LYS A 338 10.51 -7.19 -31.16
N LYS A 339 10.81 -8.49 -31.30
CA LYS A 339 9.88 -9.57 -31.00
C LYS A 339 9.41 -9.52 -29.53
N LEU A 340 10.33 -9.33 -28.59
CA LEU A 340 9.99 -9.21 -27.17
C LEU A 340 9.15 -7.95 -26.88
N GLN A 341 9.41 -6.83 -27.58
CA GLN A 341 8.60 -5.61 -27.45
C GLN A 341 7.18 -5.79 -28.01
N GLU A 342 7.01 -6.52 -29.10
CA GLU A 342 5.71 -6.85 -29.67
C GLU A 342 4.92 -7.76 -28.74
N GLN A 343 5.52 -8.82 -28.24
CA GLN A 343 4.92 -9.72 -27.25
C GLN A 343 4.51 -8.97 -25.98
N LYS A 344 5.36 -8.05 -25.51
CA LYS A 344 5.05 -7.19 -24.37
C LYS A 344 3.78 -6.36 -24.62
N LYS A 345 3.68 -5.69 -25.77
CA LYS A 345 2.52 -4.88 -26.13
C LYS A 345 1.23 -5.70 -26.21
N GLU A 346 1.29 -6.90 -26.75
CA GLU A 346 0.12 -7.79 -26.82
C GLU A 346 -0.33 -8.24 -25.42
N ARG A 347 0.60 -8.65 -24.57
CA ARG A 347 0.31 -9.03 -23.19
C ARG A 347 -0.23 -7.85 -22.36
N GLU A 348 0.28 -6.64 -22.57
CA GLU A 348 -0.28 -5.43 -21.94
C GLU A 348 -1.74 -5.18 -22.33
N LYS A 349 -2.13 -5.49 -23.58
CA LYS A 349 -3.55 -5.41 -23.99
C LYS A 349 -4.41 -6.43 -23.23
N VAL A 350 -3.94 -7.66 -23.11
CA VAL A 350 -4.63 -8.72 -22.35
C VAL A 350 -4.86 -8.32 -20.89
N ILE A 351 -3.82 -7.78 -20.28
CA ILE A 351 -3.89 -7.29 -18.89
C ILE A 351 -4.95 -6.20 -18.73
N ARG A 352 -5.03 -5.26 -19.69
CA ARG A 352 -6.06 -4.21 -19.67
C ARG A 352 -7.48 -4.80 -19.77
N LEU A 353 -7.66 -5.83 -20.58
CA LEU A 353 -8.96 -6.51 -20.72
C LEU A 353 -9.35 -7.24 -19.44
N LEU A 354 -8.42 -8.01 -18.85
CA LEU A 354 -8.63 -8.67 -17.57
C LEU A 354 -8.97 -7.66 -16.47
N ARG A 355 -8.28 -6.52 -16.44
CA ARG A 355 -8.51 -5.44 -15.49
C ARG A 355 -9.93 -4.87 -15.61
N ASN A 356 -10.40 -4.59 -16.83
CA ASN A 356 -11.76 -4.11 -17.05
C ASN A 356 -12.85 -5.05 -16.53
N VAL A 357 -12.55 -6.34 -16.50
CA VAL A 357 -13.44 -7.36 -15.92
C VAL A 357 -13.28 -7.41 -14.40
N SER A 358 -12.05 -7.41 -13.91
CA SER A 358 -11.73 -7.55 -12.49
C SER A 358 -12.35 -6.46 -11.62
N ILE A 359 -12.29 -5.19 -12.05
CA ILE A 359 -12.83 -4.06 -11.29
C ILE A 359 -14.35 -4.11 -11.10
N ARG A 360 -15.04 -4.98 -11.82
CA ARG A 360 -16.49 -5.19 -11.71
C ARG A 360 -16.84 -6.29 -10.69
N LEU A 361 -15.89 -7.18 -10.39
CA LEU A 361 -16.09 -8.30 -9.46
C LEU A 361 -16.51 -7.87 -8.05
N PRO A 362 -15.94 -6.81 -7.43
CA PRO A 362 -16.36 -6.37 -6.11
C PRO A 362 -17.85 -6.03 -6.01
N LEU A 363 -18.42 -5.42 -7.03
CA LEU A 363 -19.85 -5.10 -7.09
C LEU A 363 -20.71 -6.35 -7.17
N LEU A 364 -20.36 -7.29 -8.05
CA LEU A 364 -21.03 -8.58 -8.15
C LEU A 364 -20.95 -9.39 -6.85
N ILE A 365 -19.79 -9.37 -6.20
CA ILE A 365 -19.56 -10.05 -4.94
C ILE A 365 -20.39 -9.40 -3.83
N TYR A 366 -20.45 -8.08 -3.77
CA TYR A 366 -21.26 -7.35 -2.80
C TYR A 366 -22.74 -7.67 -2.94
N GLY A 367 -23.27 -7.64 -4.16
CA GLY A 367 -24.68 -7.85 -4.48
C GLY A 367 -25.14 -9.31 -4.49
N ALA A 368 -24.23 -10.28 -4.49
CA ALA A 368 -24.60 -11.69 -4.59
C ALA A 368 -25.45 -12.17 -3.40
N LYS A 369 -26.58 -12.81 -3.69
CA LYS A 369 -27.47 -13.43 -2.70
C LYS A 369 -26.94 -14.79 -2.22
N VAL A 370 -25.82 -14.80 -1.55
CA VAL A 370 -25.19 -16.04 -1.08
C VAL A 370 -24.93 -15.95 0.41
N ASP A 371 -25.33 -16.97 1.16
CA ASP A 371 -24.95 -17.06 2.56
C ASP A 371 -23.49 -17.51 2.65
N LEU A 372 -22.63 -16.63 3.16
CA LEU A 372 -21.19 -16.78 3.10
C LEU A 372 -20.64 -17.07 4.49
N THR A 373 -20.85 -18.25 4.96
CA THR A 373 -20.12 -18.80 6.09
C THR A 373 -18.77 -19.38 5.65
N GLU A 374 -18.61 -19.71 4.39
CA GLU A 374 -17.43 -20.38 3.82
C GLU A 374 -16.84 -19.62 2.60
N SER A 375 -15.58 -19.89 2.31
CA SER A 375 -14.90 -19.38 1.12
C SER A 375 -15.47 -20.08 -0.13
N ILE A 376 -16.08 -19.30 -1.02
CA ILE A 376 -16.64 -19.83 -2.28
C ILE A 376 -15.56 -19.73 -3.36
N LYS A 377 -15.37 -20.82 -4.10
CA LYS A 377 -14.52 -20.82 -5.29
C LYS A 377 -15.11 -19.91 -6.37
N MET A 378 -14.25 -19.27 -7.15
CA MET A 378 -14.72 -18.37 -8.21
C MET A 378 -15.64 -19.07 -9.23
N ALA A 379 -15.38 -20.32 -9.55
CA ALA A 379 -16.22 -21.09 -10.47
C ALA A 379 -17.65 -21.30 -9.94
N ASP A 380 -17.78 -21.55 -8.64
CA ASP A 380 -19.06 -21.73 -7.97
C ASP A 380 -19.78 -20.38 -7.82
N PHE A 381 -19.03 -19.32 -7.48
CA PHE A 381 -19.55 -17.96 -7.39
C PHE A 381 -20.24 -17.51 -8.69
N ILE A 382 -19.61 -17.72 -9.85
CA ILE A 382 -20.19 -17.39 -11.16
C ILE A 382 -21.55 -18.08 -11.37
N THR A 383 -21.69 -19.30 -10.87
CA THR A 383 -22.94 -20.06 -10.97
C THR A 383 -24.03 -19.48 -10.07
N LEU A 384 -23.65 -18.90 -8.94
CA LEU A 384 -24.55 -18.31 -7.95
C LEU A 384 -25.02 -16.89 -8.28
N VAL A 385 -24.28 -16.16 -9.13
CA VAL A 385 -24.71 -14.84 -9.61
C VAL A 385 -25.86 -15.03 -10.61
N ASP A 386 -26.98 -14.35 -10.38
CA ASP A 386 -28.10 -14.37 -11.32
C ASP A 386 -27.73 -13.69 -12.65
N GLU A 387 -28.51 -13.99 -13.70
CA GLU A 387 -28.19 -13.52 -15.05
C GLU A 387 -28.42 -12.02 -15.21
N GLU A 388 -29.40 -11.46 -14.51
CA GLU A 388 -29.72 -10.04 -14.54
C GLU A 388 -28.58 -9.21 -13.94
N SER A 389 -28.10 -9.57 -12.73
CA SER A 389 -26.92 -8.95 -12.10
C SER A 389 -25.66 -9.11 -12.96
N TRP A 390 -25.50 -10.28 -13.63
CA TRP A 390 -24.37 -10.47 -14.51
C TRP A 390 -24.38 -9.48 -15.69
N GLN A 391 -25.54 -9.34 -16.36
CA GLN A 391 -25.69 -8.47 -17.53
C GLN A 391 -25.60 -6.98 -17.16
N GLU A 392 -26.00 -6.61 -15.94
CA GLU A 392 -25.93 -5.24 -15.47
C GLU A 392 -24.48 -4.82 -15.16
N PHE A 393 -23.73 -5.65 -14.47
CA PHE A 393 -22.40 -5.27 -13.98
C PHE A 393 -21.25 -5.70 -14.89
N MET A 394 -21.41 -6.75 -15.70
CA MET A 394 -20.34 -7.20 -16.59
C MET A 394 -20.44 -6.58 -17.99
N PRO A 395 -19.32 -6.42 -18.70
CA PRO A 395 -19.37 -5.98 -20.09
C PRO A 395 -20.25 -6.95 -20.91
N LYS A 396 -21.10 -6.44 -21.76
CA LYS A 396 -22.01 -7.23 -22.62
C LYS A 396 -21.30 -8.32 -23.45
N THR A 397 -19.99 -8.14 -23.64
CA THR A 397 -19.12 -9.05 -24.39
C THR A 397 -18.56 -10.19 -23.55
N VAL A 398 -18.75 -10.16 -22.22
CA VAL A 398 -18.20 -11.14 -21.27
C VAL A 398 -19.36 -11.90 -20.63
N ASP A 399 -19.75 -13.01 -21.25
CA ASP A 399 -20.70 -13.95 -20.67
C ASP A 399 -20.04 -14.87 -19.64
N LYS A 400 -20.81 -15.60 -18.86
CA LYS A 400 -20.33 -16.53 -17.85
C LYS A 400 -19.44 -17.64 -18.39
N PRO A 401 -19.74 -18.28 -19.56
CA PRO A 401 -18.84 -19.26 -20.18
C PRO A 401 -17.48 -18.68 -20.52
N LEU A 402 -17.44 -17.47 -21.07
CA LEU A 402 -16.21 -16.78 -21.41
C LEU A 402 -15.41 -16.43 -20.15
N PHE A 403 -16.08 -15.89 -19.15
CA PHE A 403 -15.41 -15.56 -17.88
C PHE A 403 -14.81 -16.81 -17.20
N ARG A 404 -15.46 -17.98 -17.29
CA ARG A 404 -14.88 -19.24 -16.80
C ARG A 404 -13.55 -19.57 -17.45
N LYS A 405 -13.34 -19.25 -18.74
CA LYS A 405 -12.05 -19.42 -19.41
C LYS A 405 -11.00 -18.44 -18.87
N LEU A 406 -11.41 -17.27 -18.40
CA LEU A 406 -10.52 -16.29 -17.82
C LEU A 406 -10.08 -16.64 -16.39
N LEU A 407 -10.75 -17.55 -15.69
CA LEU A 407 -10.42 -17.93 -14.30
C LEU A 407 -8.99 -18.42 -14.13
N LYS A 408 -8.41 -19.02 -15.16
CA LYS A 408 -7.03 -19.52 -15.13
C LYS A 408 -5.99 -18.41 -14.87
N TYR A 409 -6.33 -17.15 -15.13
CA TYR A 409 -5.44 -15.99 -14.92
C TYR A 409 -5.56 -15.37 -13.52
N TYR A 410 -6.62 -15.68 -12.79
CA TYR A 410 -6.85 -15.14 -11.46
C TYR A 410 -6.18 -15.99 -10.38
N ASP A 411 -5.69 -15.31 -9.33
CA ASP A 411 -5.33 -15.99 -8.09
C ASP A 411 -6.61 -16.30 -7.30
N GLU A 412 -7.04 -17.56 -7.35
CA GLU A 412 -8.30 -17.99 -6.74
C GLU A 412 -8.34 -17.73 -5.24
N ASP A 413 -7.22 -17.90 -4.55
CA ASP A 413 -7.12 -17.69 -3.11
C ASP A 413 -7.30 -16.22 -2.73
N VAL A 414 -6.70 -15.31 -3.52
CA VAL A 414 -6.81 -13.87 -3.29
C VAL A 414 -8.23 -13.40 -3.58
N VAL A 415 -8.80 -13.78 -4.72
CA VAL A 415 -10.15 -13.34 -5.11
C VAL A 415 -11.21 -13.92 -4.18
N SER A 416 -11.14 -15.21 -3.84
CA SER A 416 -12.08 -15.83 -2.90
C SER A 416 -11.96 -15.25 -1.50
N GLY A 417 -10.72 -15.01 -1.03
CA GLY A 417 -10.47 -14.37 0.26
C GLY A 417 -11.00 -12.93 0.32
N ALA A 418 -10.80 -12.15 -0.75
CA ALA A 418 -11.31 -10.79 -0.87
C ALA A 418 -12.85 -10.79 -0.94
N GLY A 419 -13.42 -11.70 -1.71
CA GLY A 419 -14.87 -11.88 -1.81
C GLY A 419 -15.51 -12.17 -0.46
N LEU A 420 -14.98 -13.14 0.27
CA LEU A 420 -15.46 -13.48 1.62
C LEU A 420 -15.38 -12.27 2.56
N ARG A 421 -14.32 -11.49 2.49
CA ARG A 421 -14.14 -10.32 3.34
C ARG A 421 -15.10 -9.19 2.99
N ILE A 422 -15.28 -8.86 1.71
CA ILE A 422 -16.28 -7.88 1.25
C ILE A 422 -17.67 -8.25 1.78
N ARG A 423 -18.05 -9.51 1.65
CA ARG A 423 -19.35 -10.00 2.13
C ARG A 423 -19.51 -9.92 3.65
N ARG A 424 -18.46 -10.28 4.41
CA ARG A 424 -18.48 -10.13 5.88
C ARG A 424 -18.62 -8.67 6.29
N MET A 425 -17.93 -7.75 5.60
CA MET A 425 -18.05 -6.32 5.83
C MET A 425 -19.47 -5.82 5.53
N ALA A 426 -20.08 -6.28 4.43
CA ALA A 426 -21.46 -5.96 4.07
C ALA A 426 -22.44 -6.46 5.14
N LYS A 427 -22.34 -7.74 5.52
CA LYS A 427 -23.21 -8.33 6.56
C LYS A 427 -23.06 -7.64 7.92
N ALA A 428 -21.83 -7.32 8.32
CA ALA A 428 -21.59 -6.57 9.56
C ALA A 428 -22.19 -5.15 9.49
N ALA A 429 -22.24 -4.52 8.30
CA ALA A 429 -22.89 -3.24 8.13
C ALA A 429 -24.42 -3.33 8.31
N ASP A 430 -25.04 -4.44 7.93
CA ASP A 430 -26.48 -4.64 8.07
C ASP A 430 -26.97 -4.67 9.54
N GLU A 431 -26.08 -5.03 10.47
CA GLU A 431 -26.36 -5.08 11.91
C GLU A 431 -26.21 -3.71 12.59
N LEU A 432 -25.69 -2.70 11.90
CA LEU A 432 -25.43 -1.37 12.45
C LEU A 432 -26.69 -0.47 12.41
N PRO A 433 -26.79 0.52 13.31
CA PRO A 433 -27.78 1.58 13.23
C PRO A 433 -27.69 2.31 11.87
N PRO A 434 -28.78 2.92 11.38
CA PRO A 434 -28.84 3.48 10.02
C PRO A 434 -27.67 4.41 9.67
N THR A 435 -27.30 5.31 10.56
CA THR A 435 -26.21 6.28 10.33
C THR A 435 -24.85 5.59 10.21
N GLU A 436 -24.54 4.68 11.12
CA GLU A 436 -23.28 3.93 11.08
C GLU A 436 -23.24 2.97 9.89
N ARG A 437 -24.41 2.38 9.56
CA ARG A 437 -24.56 1.53 8.37
C ARG A 437 -24.20 2.29 7.10
N VAL A 438 -24.73 3.50 6.91
CA VAL A 438 -24.44 4.33 5.74
C VAL A 438 -22.95 4.67 5.68
N LYS A 439 -22.33 5.08 6.80
CA LYS A 439 -20.89 5.33 6.87
C LYS A 439 -20.08 4.10 6.46
N ARG A 440 -20.46 2.92 6.97
CA ARG A 440 -19.76 1.66 6.70
C ARG A 440 -19.91 1.20 5.24
N ILE A 441 -21.11 1.32 4.69
CA ILE A 441 -21.37 1.01 3.28
C ILE A 441 -20.59 1.97 2.39
N ALA A 442 -20.61 3.28 2.68
CA ALA A 442 -19.83 4.27 1.92
C ALA A 442 -18.33 3.98 1.95
N GLU A 443 -17.80 3.52 3.10
CA GLU A 443 -16.41 3.08 3.21
C GLU A 443 -16.12 1.88 2.29
N ILE A 444 -16.98 0.86 2.28
CA ILE A 444 -16.83 -0.31 1.40
C ILE A 444 -16.80 0.14 -0.07
N PHE A 445 -17.77 0.96 -0.48
CA PHE A 445 -17.87 1.43 -1.86
C PHE A 445 -16.75 2.39 -2.26
N SER A 446 -16.14 3.11 -1.32
CA SER A 446 -15.00 3.99 -1.61
C SER A 446 -13.79 3.24 -2.18
N HIS A 447 -13.71 1.95 -1.93
CA HIS A 447 -12.67 1.07 -2.47
C HIS A 447 -13.01 0.54 -3.87
N PHE A 448 -14.29 0.55 -4.26
CA PHE A 448 -14.69 0.01 -5.55
C PHE A 448 -14.34 0.99 -6.67
N ARG A 449 -13.96 0.45 -7.82
CA ARG A 449 -13.68 1.26 -9.01
C ARG A 449 -14.93 1.43 -9.84
N ASN A 450 -15.13 2.63 -10.36
CA ASN A 450 -16.18 2.85 -11.34
C ASN A 450 -15.74 2.25 -12.69
N PRO A 451 -16.44 1.24 -13.21
CA PRO A 451 -16.10 0.61 -14.47
C PRO A 451 -16.36 1.49 -15.69
N ASP A 452 -17.26 2.46 -15.58
CA ASP A 452 -17.65 3.32 -16.68
C ASP A 452 -17.03 4.72 -16.52
N LYS A 453 -15.97 4.97 -17.29
CA LYS A 453 -15.24 6.25 -17.24
C LYS A 453 -16.05 7.47 -17.71
N GLU A 454 -17.15 7.26 -18.39
CA GLU A 454 -18.03 8.33 -18.85
C GLU A 454 -19.03 8.79 -17.79
N THR A 455 -19.20 8.00 -16.72
CA THR A 455 -20.09 8.35 -15.63
C THR A 455 -19.31 9.17 -14.61
N VAL A 456 -19.37 10.48 -14.72
CA VAL A 456 -18.97 11.37 -13.63
C VAL A 456 -20.08 11.28 -12.59
N LEU A 457 -19.81 10.54 -11.52
CA LEU A 457 -20.73 10.48 -10.38
C LEU A 457 -20.84 11.87 -9.76
N THR A 458 -22.06 12.30 -9.53
CA THR A 458 -22.29 13.52 -8.75
C THR A 458 -21.79 13.27 -7.33
N PRO A 459 -20.93 14.14 -6.76
CA PRO A 459 -20.45 13.96 -5.41
C PRO A 459 -21.62 13.79 -4.43
N TRP A 460 -21.56 12.79 -3.56
CA TRP A 460 -22.65 12.47 -2.63
C TRP A 460 -23.12 13.67 -1.80
N ARG A 461 -22.24 14.62 -1.50
CA ARG A 461 -22.59 15.86 -0.78
C ARG A 461 -23.59 16.70 -1.55
N VAL A 462 -23.41 16.78 -2.88
CA VAL A 462 -24.32 17.51 -3.78
C VAL A 462 -25.66 16.78 -3.84
N VAL A 463 -25.64 15.45 -3.97
CA VAL A 463 -26.86 14.64 -3.97
C VAL A 463 -27.59 14.77 -2.63
N ASN A 464 -26.89 14.65 -1.51
CA ASN A 464 -27.47 14.79 -0.17
C ASN A 464 -28.06 16.18 0.06
N LEU A 465 -27.37 17.24 -0.38
CA LEU A 465 -27.87 18.62 -0.34
C LEU A 465 -29.18 18.78 -1.13
N HIS A 466 -29.18 18.32 -2.37
CA HIS A 466 -30.36 18.46 -3.22
C HIS A 466 -31.56 17.64 -2.73
N LEU A 467 -31.32 16.36 -2.39
CA LEU A 467 -32.40 15.50 -1.90
C LEU A 467 -32.97 16.04 -0.59
N SER A 468 -32.14 16.38 0.39
CA SER A 468 -32.63 16.89 1.66
C SER A 468 -33.35 18.24 1.54
N SER A 469 -32.92 19.11 0.62
CA SER A 469 -33.60 20.38 0.37
C SER A 469 -34.92 20.26 -0.38
N MET A 470 -35.12 19.18 -1.17
CA MET A 470 -36.31 18.96 -1.98
C MET A 470 -37.37 18.09 -1.30
N VAL A 471 -36.93 16.95 -0.76
CA VAL A 471 -37.84 15.93 -0.21
C VAL A 471 -37.68 15.73 1.30
N GLY A 472 -36.70 16.37 1.90
CA GLY A 472 -36.34 16.17 3.31
C GLY A 472 -35.49 14.93 3.54
N GLY A 473 -35.47 14.46 4.79
CA GLY A 473 -34.70 13.29 5.19
C GLY A 473 -33.35 13.64 5.81
N TYR A 474 -32.44 12.68 5.86
CA TYR A 474 -31.18 12.86 6.56
C TYR A 474 -30.16 13.68 5.75
N CYS A 475 -29.73 14.81 6.33
CA CYS A 475 -28.72 15.71 5.75
C CYS A 475 -27.47 15.75 6.61
N PHE A 476 -26.31 15.55 6.00
CA PHE A 476 -24.99 15.62 6.66
C PHE A 476 -24.35 17.03 6.59
N LEU A 477 -25.07 18.01 6.07
CA LEU A 477 -24.63 19.40 6.03
C LEU A 477 -25.32 20.19 7.15
N ASN A 478 -24.66 21.28 7.59
CA ASN A 478 -25.24 22.18 8.59
C ASN A 478 -26.55 22.85 8.10
N GLU A 479 -27.17 23.70 8.92
CA GLU A 479 -28.42 24.38 8.57
C GLU A 479 -28.28 25.33 7.36
N GLN A 480 -27.07 25.84 7.12
CA GLN A 480 -26.74 26.68 5.98
C GLN A 480 -26.42 25.87 4.72
N PHE A 481 -26.44 24.55 4.81
CA PHE A 481 -26.03 23.61 3.75
C PHE A 481 -24.62 23.88 3.22
N ASP A 482 -23.68 24.22 4.11
CA ASP A 482 -22.30 24.46 3.72
C ASP A 482 -21.62 23.17 3.25
N PRO A 483 -21.20 23.07 1.97
CA PRO A 483 -20.58 21.86 1.44
C PRO A 483 -19.17 21.58 2.01
N GLN A 484 -18.56 22.54 2.70
CA GLN A 484 -17.27 22.35 3.37
C GLN A 484 -17.43 21.79 4.77
N GLU A 485 -18.58 21.96 5.40
CA GLU A 485 -18.88 21.47 6.73
C GLU A 485 -19.74 20.22 6.69
N VAL A 486 -19.16 19.06 7.05
CA VAL A 486 -19.85 17.78 7.12
C VAL A 486 -20.05 17.42 8.59
N LEU A 487 -21.29 17.28 8.99
CA LEU A 487 -21.66 16.87 10.34
C LEU A 487 -21.29 15.41 10.58
N GLU A 488 -20.84 15.08 11.81
CA GLU A 488 -20.58 13.69 12.22
C GLU A 488 -21.88 12.89 12.26
N GLU A 489 -22.98 13.52 12.69
CA GLU A 489 -24.31 12.93 12.71
C GLU A 489 -25.25 13.71 11.77
N PRO A 490 -26.07 13.00 10.97
CA PRO A 490 -27.02 13.67 10.09
C PRO A 490 -28.15 14.30 10.89
N ARG A 491 -28.58 15.47 10.48
CA ARG A 491 -29.82 16.09 10.95
C ARG A 491 -31.00 15.69 10.08
N LEU A 492 -32.16 15.58 10.64
CA LEU A 492 -33.39 15.42 9.88
C LEU A 492 -33.83 16.79 9.33
N VAL A 493 -33.98 16.87 8.01
CA VAL A 493 -34.56 18.02 7.32
C VAL A 493 -36.03 17.70 7.06
N ASP A 494 -36.90 18.53 7.58
CA ASP A 494 -38.35 18.39 7.42
C ASP A 494 -38.87 19.39 6.39
N GLN A 495 -39.41 18.87 5.29
CA GLN A 495 -40.08 19.64 4.23
C GLN A 495 -41.60 19.49 4.31
N GLY A 496 -42.11 19.26 5.52
CA GLY A 496 -43.53 19.10 5.79
C GLY A 496 -44.14 17.87 5.11
N GLN A 497 -45.30 18.05 4.46
CA GLN A 497 -46.03 16.94 3.84
C GLN A 497 -45.17 16.11 2.87
N VAL A 498 -44.26 16.76 2.15
CA VAL A 498 -43.37 16.07 1.20
C VAL A 498 -42.46 15.06 1.93
N THR A 499 -41.95 15.42 3.09
CA THR A 499 -41.12 14.49 3.91
C THR A 499 -41.96 13.34 4.44
N GLU A 500 -43.18 13.62 4.90
CA GLU A 500 -44.10 12.58 5.37
C GLU A 500 -44.48 11.61 4.26
N ASP A 501 -44.82 12.10 3.10
CA ASP A 501 -45.31 11.28 1.98
C ASP A 501 -44.19 10.45 1.31
N ILE A 502 -42.97 10.96 1.30
CA ILE A 502 -41.85 10.33 0.59
C ILE A 502 -40.89 9.64 1.56
N PHE A 503 -40.37 10.36 2.54
CA PHE A 503 -39.25 9.87 3.35
C PHE A 503 -39.68 9.06 4.57
N LEU A 504 -40.82 9.42 5.17
CA LEU A 504 -41.37 8.72 6.34
C LEU A 504 -42.42 7.68 5.98
N ASN A 505 -42.88 7.64 4.74
CA ASN A 505 -43.87 6.68 4.27
C ASN A 505 -43.18 5.39 3.78
N PRO A 506 -43.34 4.23 4.48
CA PRO A 506 -42.73 2.97 4.06
C PRO A 506 -43.28 2.41 2.73
N GLU A 507 -44.41 2.88 2.27
CA GLU A 507 -45.04 2.48 1.01
C GLU A 507 -44.65 3.39 -0.18
N ALA A 508 -43.87 4.45 0.09
CA ALA A 508 -43.44 5.37 -0.96
C ALA A 508 -42.50 4.62 -1.95
N ARG A 509 -42.77 4.80 -3.22
CA ARG A 509 -41.97 4.27 -4.33
C ARG A 509 -41.26 5.43 -5.02
N ILE A 510 -39.95 5.36 -5.07
CA ILE A 510 -39.11 6.36 -5.74
C ILE A 510 -38.59 5.76 -7.04
N LEU A 511 -38.89 6.43 -8.15
CA LEU A 511 -38.30 6.10 -9.45
C LEU A 511 -37.15 7.05 -9.72
N GLU A 512 -35.98 6.50 -9.83
CA GLU A 512 -34.78 7.23 -10.22
C GLU A 512 -34.51 6.99 -11.71
N MET A 513 -34.50 8.07 -12.49
CA MET A 513 -34.21 8.03 -13.92
C MET A 513 -32.89 8.74 -14.20
N ASN A 514 -32.01 8.10 -14.97
CA ASN A 514 -30.69 8.64 -15.32
C ASN A 514 -29.81 8.99 -14.10
N SER A 515 -29.96 8.28 -13.00
CA SER A 515 -29.06 8.49 -11.89
C SER A 515 -27.66 8.03 -12.29
N LYS A 516 -26.75 8.97 -12.21
CA LYS A 516 -25.31 8.76 -12.37
C LYS A 516 -24.59 8.97 -11.04
N SER A 517 -25.31 8.85 -9.96
CA SER A 517 -24.81 9.05 -8.61
C SER A 517 -24.50 7.73 -7.89
#